data_bc1e123ce952fbf51a58743d502ce5bf
#
_entry.id   bc1e123ce952fbf51a58743d502ce5bf
#
_cell.length_a   1.000
_cell.length_b   1.000
_cell.length_c   1.000
_cell.angle_alpha   90.00
_cell.angle_beta   90.00
_cell.angle_gamma   90.00
#
_symmetry.space_group_name_H-M   'P 1'
#
loop_
_entity.id
_entity.type
_entity.pdbx_description
1 polymer ?
#
loop_
_entity_poly.entity_id
_entity_poly.type
_entity_poly.pdbx_seq_one_letter_code
_entity_poly.pdbx_strand_id
1 'polypeptide(L)'
;MKKYIYFWIFIWGVLACDNTSIIEESMYFWRTNLEFSEEEQSFLKAHNIQKLYVRYCDIGLKERQAVPIAPIDIDTAYIRHKTIIPVVYIKNEVFKDIEKNPVEKERLLSSEQLSERIAKYIKQINRYYSLRVNEVQFDCDWTLGTRASYFAFLKHFKEGNPEFKLSATIRLHQIKYKDDTGVPPVDYGVLMYYNMNAVNATGVNSIYDRETGKRYINRLKDYPLFLNIALPMFSWGVHSVNGQVVNLVSGLTSAEIKQLEGVEATNLLNVYEVKRQTYYKGRLWQAGDRIKIEEVSDTDRKEMTQDLLKNMKTTPKEVIWFR
;
A
#
# COMPACT_ATOMS: atom_id res chain seq x y z
N MET A 1 63.47 -14.66 48.80
CA MET A 1 62.01 -14.67 48.78
C MET A 1 61.48 -13.72 47.67
N LYS A 2 61.15 -14.23 46.51
CA LYS A 2 60.64 -13.43 45.38
C LYS A 2 59.11 -13.45 45.42
N LYS A 3 58.47 -12.29 45.64
CA LYS A 3 57.02 -12.11 45.61
C LYS A 3 56.61 -11.90 44.14
N TYR A 4 55.78 -12.79 43.61
CA TYR A 4 55.09 -12.64 42.32
C TYR A 4 53.78 -11.90 42.58
N ILE A 5 53.65 -10.71 41.98
CA ILE A 5 52.40 -9.92 41.94
C ILE A 5 51.66 -10.36 40.68
N TYR A 6 50.52 -11.07 40.83
CA TYR A 6 49.61 -11.38 39.73
C TYR A 6 48.76 -10.16 39.47
N PHE A 7 48.92 -9.57 38.28
CA PHE A 7 48.08 -8.49 37.78
C PHE A 7 46.88 -9.12 37.06
N TRP A 8 45.73 -9.05 37.67
CA TRP A 8 44.47 -9.44 37.04
C TRP A 8 44.02 -8.34 36.13
N ILE A 9 44.11 -8.53 34.78
CA ILE A 9 43.51 -7.67 33.78
C ILE A 9 42.05 -8.08 33.67
N PHE A 10 41.17 -7.26 34.21
CA PHE A 10 39.71 -7.35 33.99
C PHE A 10 39.43 -6.80 32.62
N ILE A 11 39.28 -7.67 31.63
CA ILE A 11 38.76 -7.30 30.31
C ILE A 11 37.24 -7.09 30.44
N TRP A 12 36.84 -5.84 30.54
CA TRP A 12 35.45 -5.45 30.34
C TRP A 12 35.12 -5.65 28.88
N GLY A 13 34.53 -6.78 28.55
CA GLY A 13 33.85 -6.99 27.27
C GLY A 13 32.66 -6.04 27.17
N VAL A 14 32.85 -4.97 26.40
CA VAL A 14 31.73 -4.14 25.96
C VAL A 14 30.89 -5.02 25.04
N LEU A 15 29.85 -5.64 25.56
CA LEU A 15 28.77 -6.19 24.75
C LEU A 15 28.11 -4.99 24.06
N ALA A 16 28.54 -4.66 22.86
CA ALA A 16 27.80 -3.84 21.94
C ALA A 16 26.51 -4.63 21.63
N CYS A 17 25.44 -4.31 22.33
CA CYS A 17 24.09 -4.70 21.94
C CYS A 17 23.81 -3.92 20.65
N ASP A 18 24.04 -4.52 19.50
CA ASP A 18 23.47 -4.06 18.25
C ASP A 18 21.94 -4.17 18.42
N ASN A 19 21.33 -3.06 18.80
CA ASN A 19 19.90 -2.88 18.74
C ASN A 19 19.47 -2.81 17.27
N THR A 20 19.61 -3.90 16.53
CA THR A 20 18.89 -4.09 15.28
C THR A 20 17.43 -4.21 15.65
N SER A 21 16.71 -3.09 15.62
CA SER A 21 15.27 -3.08 15.79
C SER A 21 14.67 -4.04 14.76
N ILE A 22 14.02 -5.09 15.25
CA ILE A 22 13.32 -6.04 14.37
C ILE A 22 12.22 -5.24 13.66
N ILE A 23 12.30 -5.22 12.32
CA ILE A 23 11.25 -4.61 11.50
C ILE A 23 10.07 -5.59 11.50
N GLU A 24 8.92 -5.15 11.98
CA GLU A 24 7.69 -5.96 11.98
C GLU A 24 7.17 -6.14 10.54
N GLU A 25 6.55 -7.29 10.28
CA GLU A 25 5.87 -7.55 9.04
C GLU A 25 4.35 -7.52 9.25
N SER A 26 3.64 -6.89 8.33
CA SER A 26 2.18 -6.82 8.30
C SER A 26 1.67 -6.94 6.87
N MET A 27 0.36 -6.97 6.68
CA MET A 27 -0.22 -7.16 5.36
C MET A 27 -1.43 -6.25 5.14
N TYR A 28 -1.54 -5.68 3.94
CA TYR A 28 -2.76 -5.08 3.45
C TYR A 28 -3.75 -6.14 2.99
N PHE A 29 -5.00 -5.95 3.38
CA PHE A 29 -6.13 -6.70 2.87
C PHE A 29 -7.07 -5.75 2.13
N TRP A 30 -7.12 -5.88 0.78
CA TRP A 30 -7.78 -4.91 -0.09
C TRP A 30 -9.07 -5.42 -0.75
N ARG A 31 -9.57 -6.58 -0.36
CA ARG A 31 -10.84 -7.16 -0.85
C ARG A 31 -12.01 -6.74 0.04
N THR A 32 -13.23 -6.91 -0.48
CA THR A 32 -14.48 -6.59 0.24
C THR A 32 -14.97 -7.71 1.14
N ASN A 33 -14.48 -8.93 0.95
CA ASN A 33 -14.77 -10.08 1.81
C ASN A 33 -13.47 -10.55 2.45
N LEU A 34 -13.38 -10.46 3.79
CA LEU A 34 -12.16 -10.83 4.52
C LEU A 34 -12.17 -12.34 4.77
N GLU A 35 -11.63 -13.04 3.81
CA GLU A 35 -11.32 -14.47 3.83
C GLU A 35 -9.92 -14.68 3.30
N PHE A 36 -9.18 -15.63 3.88
CA PHE A 36 -7.84 -15.98 3.43
C PHE A 36 -7.82 -17.35 2.80
N SER A 37 -7.22 -17.46 1.61
CA SER A 37 -6.90 -18.76 1.01
C SER A 37 -5.90 -19.53 1.89
N GLU A 38 -5.75 -20.83 1.66
CA GLU A 38 -4.76 -21.66 2.38
C GLU A 38 -3.33 -21.14 2.18
N GLU A 39 -3.02 -20.65 0.97
CA GLU A 39 -1.73 -20.04 0.65
C GLU A 39 -1.50 -18.75 1.46
N GLU A 40 -2.52 -17.89 1.56
CA GLU A 40 -2.45 -16.66 2.34
C GLU A 40 -2.32 -16.95 3.84
N GLN A 41 -3.05 -17.92 4.36
CA GLN A 41 -2.92 -18.34 5.75
C GLN A 41 -1.52 -18.88 6.04
N SER A 42 -0.96 -19.68 5.12
CA SER A 42 0.41 -20.19 5.20
C SER A 42 1.44 -19.04 5.20
N PHE A 43 1.25 -18.04 4.34
CA PHE A 43 2.07 -16.84 4.30
C PHE A 43 2.00 -16.05 5.61
N LEU A 44 0.79 -15.76 6.10
CA LEU A 44 0.60 -15.05 7.37
C LEU A 44 1.31 -15.75 8.55
N LYS A 45 1.27 -17.08 8.57
CA LYS A 45 1.93 -17.90 9.58
C LYS A 45 3.46 -17.89 9.41
N ALA A 46 3.96 -18.11 8.20
CA ALA A 46 5.40 -18.15 7.90
C ALA A 46 6.11 -16.84 8.24
N HIS A 47 5.45 -15.70 8.01
CA HIS A 47 5.94 -14.36 8.28
C HIS A 47 5.52 -13.82 9.65
N ASN A 48 4.89 -14.64 10.50
CA ASN A 48 4.38 -14.23 11.82
C ASN A 48 3.57 -12.93 11.79
N ILE A 49 2.77 -12.72 10.74
CA ILE A 49 1.99 -11.50 10.58
C ILE A 49 0.87 -11.45 11.61
N GLN A 50 0.93 -10.46 12.49
CA GLN A 50 -0.05 -10.23 13.55
C GLN A 50 -0.92 -9.00 13.30
N LYS A 51 -0.53 -8.11 12.38
CA LYS A 51 -1.21 -6.87 12.06
C LYS A 51 -1.70 -6.86 10.62
N LEU A 52 -2.95 -6.47 10.43
CA LEU A 52 -3.60 -6.38 9.12
C LEU A 52 -4.14 -4.97 8.90
N TYR A 53 -3.78 -4.37 7.78
CA TYR A 53 -4.36 -3.14 7.26
C TYR A 53 -5.55 -3.51 6.38
N VAL A 54 -6.75 -3.36 6.90
CA VAL A 54 -7.97 -3.87 6.27
C VAL A 54 -8.77 -2.74 5.65
N ARG A 55 -8.99 -2.79 4.34
CA ARG A 55 -9.83 -1.82 3.63
C ARG A 55 -11.28 -1.99 4.08
N TYR A 56 -11.78 -1.02 4.86
CA TYR A 56 -13.17 -1.03 5.35
C TYR A 56 -14.17 -0.61 4.27
N CYS A 57 -13.84 0.39 3.48
CA CYS A 57 -14.65 0.87 2.37
C CYS A 57 -13.86 1.87 1.52
N ASP A 58 -14.43 2.21 0.36
CA ASP A 58 -14.08 3.42 -0.35
C ASP A 58 -15.09 4.52 -0.02
N ILE A 59 -14.67 5.77 -0.02
CA ILE A 59 -15.55 6.92 -0.04
C ILE A 59 -15.49 7.54 -1.44
N GLY A 60 -16.61 7.59 -2.10
CA GLY A 60 -16.76 8.19 -3.43
C GLY A 60 -18.00 9.06 -3.51
N LEU A 61 -18.22 9.67 -4.66
CA LEU A 61 -19.40 10.51 -4.91
C LEU A 61 -20.51 9.70 -5.59
N LYS A 62 -21.71 9.77 -5.04
CA LYS A 62 -22.95 9.37 -5.67
C LYS A 62 -23.92 10.55 -5.60
N GLU A 63 -24.40 11.01 -6.76
CA GLU A 63 -25.26 12.20 -6.84
C GLU A 63 -24.65 13.41 -6.09
N ARG A 64 -23.32 13.57 -6.21
CA ARG A 64 -22.53 14.61 -5.54
C ARG A 64 -22.45 14.50 -4.00
N GLN A 65 -22.92 13.42 -3.42
CA GLN A 65 -22.78 13.16 -1.99
C GLN A 65 -21.68 12.15 -1.73
N ALA A 66 -20.84 12.42 -0.73
CA ALA A 66 -19.84 11.46 -0.29
C ALA A 66 -20.51 10.29 0.45
N VAL A 67 -20.35 9.10 -0.11
CA VAL A 67 -20.95 7.86 0.40
C VAL A 67 -19.93 6.74 0.47
N PRO A 68 -20.06 5.81 1.44
CA PRO A 68 -19.28 4.58 1.45
C PRO A 68 -19.70 3.65 0.30
N ILE A 69 -18.68 3.11 -0.38
CA ILE A 69 -18.82 2.17 -1.50
C ILE A 69 -18.10 0.89 -1.11
N ALA A 70 -18.68 -0.27 -1.49
CA ALA A 70 -18.09 -1.59 -1.28
C ALA A 70 -17.57 -1.80 0.17
N PRO A 71 -18.46 -1.76 1.17
CA PRO A 71 -18.11 -2.02 2.55
C PRO A 71 -17.53 -3.43 2.71
N ILE A 72 -16.64 -3.58 3.70
CA ILE A 72 -16.04 -4.86 4.05
C ILE A 72 -17.07 -5.78 4.69
N ASP A 73 -17.01 -7.06 4.34
CA ASP A 73 -17.57 -8.17 5.11
C ASP A 73 -16.43 -8.95 5.77
N ILE A 74 -16.54 -9.19 7.07
CA ILE A 74 -15.44 -9.76 7.87
C ILE A 74 -15.87 -11.09 8.47
N ASP A 75 -15.25 -12.19 8.04
CA ASP A 75 -15.25 -13.40 8.83
C ASP A 75 -14.28 -13.26 10.01
N THR A 76 -14.84 -13.08 11.20
CA THR A 76 -14.05 -12.84 12.42
C THR A 76 -13.19 -14.05 12.84
N ALA A 77 -13.42 -15.23 12.28
CA ALA A 77 -12.60 -16.42 12.54
C ALA A 77 -11.14 -16.20 12.10
N TYR A 78 -10.93 -15.47 11.01
CA TYR A 78 -9.58 -15.20 10.46
C TYR A 78 -8.78 -14.14 11.22
N ILE A 79 -9.46 -13.30 12.02
CA ILE A 79 -8.83 -12.12 12.66
C ILE A 79 -8.82 -12.18 14.17
N ARG A 80 -9.27 -13.30 14.78
CA ARG A 80 -9.47 -13.45 16.24
C ARG A 80 -8.30 -13.01 17.11
N HIS A 81 -7.06 -13.14 16.62
CA HIS A 81 -5.83 -12.78 17.31
C HIS A 81 -4.98 -11.75 16.55
N LYS A 82 -5.59 -11.03 15.61
CA LYS A 82 -4.90 -10.04 14.79
C LYS A 82 -5.23 -8.62 15.24
N THR A 83 -4.25 -7.74 15.14
CA THR A 83 -4.47 -6.30 15.25
C THR A 83 -5.01 -5.80 13.90
N ILE A 84 -6.18 -5.19 13.92
CA ILE A 84 -6.82 -4.66 12.72
C ILE A 84 -6.61 -3.14 12.67
N ILE A 85 -6.07 -2.66 11.56
CA ILE A 85 -5.98 -1.25 11.21
C ILE A 85 -6.99 -0.98 10.08
N PRO A 86 -8.12 -0.33 10.36
CA PRO A 86 -9.04 0.12 9.32
C PRO A 86 -8.35 1.03 8.32
N VAL A 87 -8.49 0.72 7.04
CA VAL A 87 -8.06 1.59 5.95
C VAL A 87 -9.31 2.08 5.22
N VAL A 88 -9.45 3.39 5.11
CA VAL A 88 -10.51 4.02 4.33
C VAL A 88 -9.88 4.70 3.12
N TYR A 89 -10.21 4.20 1.93
CA TYR A 89 -9.80 4.84 0.69
C TYR A 89 -10.77 5.96 0.35
N ILE A 90 -10.27 7.19 0.23
CA ILE A 90 -11.09 8.34 -0.16
C ILE A 90 -10.70 8.78 -1.56
N LYS A 91 -11.61 8.62 -2.51
CA LYS A 91 -11.39 9.08 -3.87
C LYS A 91 -11.13 10.58 -3.89
N ASN A 92 -10.07 10.99 -4.58
CA ASN A 92 -9.64 12.39 -4.64
C ASN A 92 -10.75 13.36 -5.09
N GLU A 93 -11.70 12.90 -5.91
CA GLU A 93 -12.84 13.67 -6.37
C GLU A 93 -13.74 14.19 -5.21
N VAL A 94 -13.78 13.48 -4.07
CA VAL A 94 -14.53 13.89 -2.87
C VAL A 94 -14.08 15.25 -2.34
N PHE A 95 -12.80 15.60 -2.56
CA PHE A 95 -12.20 16.85 -2.08
C PHE A 95 -12.14 17.98 -3.13
N LYS A 96 -12.54 17.70 -4.39
CA LYS A 96 -12.39 18.68 -5.48
C LYS A 96 -13.30 19.90 -5.37
N ASP A 97 -14.50 19.74 -4.84
CA ASP A 97 -15.56 20.74 -4.91
C ASP A 97 -15.89 21.39 -3.56
N ILE A 98 -15.22 20.99 -2.48
CA ILE A 98 -15.51 21.50 -1.12
C ILE A 98 -15.27 23.04 -1.02
N GLU A 99 -14.36 23.60 -1.82
CA GLU A 99 -13.94 25.00 -1.69
C GLU A 99 -14.38 25.93 -2.84
N LYS A 100 -14.82 25.39 -3.99
CA LYS A 100 -14.88 26.18 -5.22
C LYS A 100 -16.25 26.74 -5.61
N ASN A 101 -17.34 26.31 -5.00
CA ASN A 101 -18.65 26.79 -5.42
C ASN A 101 -19.54 27.20 -4.23
N PRO A 102 -19.72 28.53 -3.96
CA PRO A 102 -20.54 29.01 -2.85
C PRO A 102 -22.03 28.62 -2.94
N VAL A 103 -22.56 28.45 -4.15
CA VAL A 103 -23.97 28.07 -4.38
C VAL A 103 -24.22 26.59 -4.11
N GLU A 104 -23.18 25.75 -4.20
CA GLU A 104 -23.24 24.30 -3.96
C GLU A 104 -22.82 23.89 -2.54
N LYS A 105 -22.33 24.84 -1.72
CA LYS A 105 -21.91 24.58 -0.33
C LYS A 105 -22.99 23.93 0.52
N GLU A 106 -24.25 24.16 0.24
CA GLU A 106 -25.35 23.55 1.00
C GLU A 106 -25.54 22.05 0.74
N ARG A 107 -24.98 21.50 -0.35
CA ARG A 107 -25.11 20.10 -0.74
C ARG A 107 -23.89 19.25 -0.50
N LEU A 108 -22.72 19.84 -0.34
CA LEU A 108 -21.46 19.13 -0.10
C LEU A 108 -21.12 19.17 1.38
N LEU A 109 -20.65 18.04 1.89
CA LEU A 109 -20.16 17.97 3.27
C LEU A 109 -18.88 18.80 3.41
N SER A 110 -18.78 19.59 4.48
CA SER A 110 -17.50 20.17 4.86
C SER A 110 -16.49 19.08 5.24
N SER A 111 -15.20 19.40 5.25
CA SER A 111 -14.16 18.46 5.71
C SER A 111 -14.42 17.97 7.13
N GLU A 112 -14.97 18.80 8.00
CA GLU A 112 -15.39 18.44 9.36
C GLU A 112 -16.54 17.43 9.35
N GLN A 113 -17.65 17.76 8.67
CA GLN A 113 -18.82 16.85 8.58
C GLN A 113 -18.46 15.52 7.93
N LEU A 114 -17.57 15.52 6.92
CA LEU A 114 -17.08 14.29 6.31
C LEU A 114 -16.29 13.45 7.32
N SER A 115 -15.43 14.10 8.12
CA SER A 115 -14.64 13.39 9.14
C SER A 115 -15.53 12.76 10.22
N GLU A 116 -16.54 13.46 10.70
CA GLU A 116 -17.51 12.93 11.68
C GLU A 116 -18.28 11.73 11.14
N ARG A 117 -18.76 11.80 9.88
CA ARG A 117 -19.51 10.72 9.25
C ARG A 117 -18.64 9.47 9.06
N ILE A 118 -17.39 9.64 8.62
CA ILE A 118 -16.45 8.53 8.43
C ILE A 118 -16.08 7.92 9.79
N ALA A 119 -15.80 8.74 10.80
CA ALA A 119 -15.53 8.26 12.16
C ALA A 119 -16.69 7.43 12.73
N LYS A 120 -17.91 7.94 12.58
CA LYS A 120 -19.12 7.22 12.98
C LYS A 120 -19.23 5.87 12.26
N TYR A 121 -18.97 5.85 10.96
CA TYR A 121 -19.04 4.64 10.15
C TYR A 121 -18.00 3.60 10.57
N ILE A 122 -16.75 3.99 10.78
CA ILE A 122 -15.69 3.12 11.32
C ILE A 122 -16.11 2.53 12.66
N LYS A 123 -16.61 3.37 13.59
CA LYS A 123 -17.08 2.92 14.91
C LYS A 123 -18.27 1.96 14.81
N GLN A 124 -19.14 2.10 13.82
CA GLN A 124 -20.25 1.17 13.56
C GLN A 124 -19.72 -0.19 13.11
N ILE A 125 -18.79 -0.25 12.15
CA ILE A 125 -18.17 -1.49 11.70
C ILE A 125 -17.46 -2.17 12.87
N ASN A 126 -16.64 -1.44 13.63
CA ASN A 126 -15.91 -1.96 14.78
C ASN A 126 -16.86 -2.59 15.82
N ARG A 127 -18.00 -1.92 16.08
CA ARG A 127 -19.01 -2.43 17.02
C ARG A 127 -19.69 -3.69 16.48
N TYR A 128 -20.05 -3.70 15.19
CA TYR A 128 -20.73 -4.83 14.56
C TYR A 128 -19.89 -6.11 14.63
N TYR A 129 -18.59 -6.01 14.34
CA TYR A 129 -17.66 -7.14 14.38
C TYR A 129 -16.92 -7.30 15.73
N SER A 130 -17.28 -6.51 16.75
CA SER A 130 -16.65 -6.54 18.08
C SER A 130 -15.13 -6.32 18.05
N LEU A 131 -14.65 -5.44 17.17
CA LEU A 131 -13.24 -5.13 17.00
C LEU A 131 -12.77 -4.03 17.95
N ARG A 132 -11.57 -4.23 18.52
CA ARG A 132 -10.86 -3.20 19.27
C ARG A 132 -9.82 -2.54 18.38
N VAL A 133 -10.10 -1.31 18.00
CA VAL A 133 -9.28 -0.54 17.06
C VAL A 133 -8.77 0.72 17.77
N ASN A 134 -7.48 0.97 17.72
CA ASN A 134 -6.81 2.14 18.27
C ASN A 134 -6.03 2.94 17.21
N GLU A 135 -6.12 2.54 15.95
CA GLU A 135 -5.44 3.17 14.83
C GLU A 135 -6.33 3.14 13.59
N VAL A 136 -6.26 4.18 12.77
CA VAL A 136 -6.95 4.28 11.47
C VAL A 136 -5.98 4.80 10.43
N GLN A 137 -6.09 4.29 9.21
CA GLN A 137 -5.32 4.77 8.07
C GLN A 137 -6.25 5.35 7.01
N PHE A 138 -5.87 6.49 6.44
CA PHE A 138 -6.51 7.04 5.24
C PHE A 138 -5.63 6.87 4.02
N ASP A 139 -6.23 6.36 2.96
CA ASP A 139 -5.62 6.31 1.62
C ASP A 139 -6.31 7.32 0.71
N CYS A 140 -5.54 8.24 0.16
CA CYS A 140 -6.04 9.23 -0.78
C CYS A 140 -4.93 9.68 -1.73
N ASP A 141 -5.22 9.69 -3.02
CA ASP A 141 -4.32 10.23 -4.04
C ASP A 141 -4.54 11.75 -4.20
N TRP A 142 -4.30 12.52 -3.11
CA TRP A 142 -4.51 13.96 -3.15
C TRP A 142 -3.58 14.65 -4.14
N THR A 143 -4.08 15.71 -4.72
CA THR A 143 -3.35 16.58 -5.64
C THR A 143 -3.15 17.96 -5.03
N LEU A 144 -2.40 18.83 -5.72
CA LEU A 144 -2.24 20.21 -5.31
C LEU A 144 -3.60 20.93 -5.09
N GLY A 145 -4.60 20.62 -5.94
CA GLY A 145 -5.93 21.25 -5.87
C GLY A 145 -6.85 20.69 -4.79
N THR A 146 -6.54 19.54 -4.18
CA THR A 146 -7.36 18.92 -3.12
C THR A 146 -6.63 18.82 -1.79
N ARG A 147 -5.35 19.20 -1.75
CA ARG A 147 -4.49 19.14 -0.56
C ARG A 147 -5.12 19.82 0.66
N ALA A 148 -5.59 21.06 0.48
CA ALA A 148 -6.11 21.84 1.60
C ALA A 148 -7.32 21.17 2.24
N SER A 149 -8.30 20.72 1.43
CA SER A 149 -9.51 20.04 1.90
C SER A 149 -9.20 18.69 2.53
N TYR A 150 -8.30 17.91 1.95
CA TYR A 150 -7.88 16.62 2.52
C TYR A 150 -7.14 16.81 3.85
N PHE A 151 -6.24 17.79 3.96
CA PHE A 151 -5.51 18.02 5.20
C PHE A 151 -6.41 18.60 6.30
N ALA A 152 -7.39 19.43 5.95
CA ALA A 152 -8.42 19.86 6.88
C ALA A 152 -9.25 18.68 7.40
N PHE A 153 -9.65 17.76 6.52
CA PHE A 153 -10.31 16.52 6.90
C PHE A 153 -9.49 15.70 7.90
N LEU A 154 -8.20 15.47 7.62
CA LEU A 154 -7.33 14.70 8.51
C LEU A 154 -7.18 15.37 9.89
N LYS A 155 -7.08 16.71 9.91
CA LYS A 155 -6.99 17.50 11.15
C LYS A 155 -8.27 17.35 11.97
N HIS A 156 -9.44 17.56 11.38
CA HIS A 156 -10.72 17.40 12.06
C HIS A 156 -10.93 15.95 12.55
N PHE A 157 -10.53 14.96 11.75
CA PHE A 157 -10.62 13.57 12.17
C PHE A 157 -9.77 13.29 13.41
N LYS A 158 -8.52 13.76 13.44
CA LYS A 158 -7.61 13.59 14.56
C LYS A 158 -8.09 14.32 15.82
N GLU A 159 -8.57 15.53 15.68
CA GLU A 159 -9.11 16.35 16.79
C GLU A 159 -10.39 15.74 17.38
N GLY A 160 -11.29 15.25 16.53
CA GLY A 160 -12.56 14.65 16.96
C GLY A 160 -12.47 13.20 17.45
N ASN A 161 -11.33 12.53 17.25
CA ASN A 161 -11.13 11.13 17.61
C ASN A 161 -9.72 10.88 18.20
N PRO A 162 -9.40 11.48 19.35
CA PRO A 162 -8.07 11.41 19.95
C PRO A 162 -7.66 10.00 20.39
N GLU A 163 -8.61 9.07 20.49
CA GLU A 163 -8.36 7.66 20.77
C GLU A 163 -7.68 6.91 19.63
N PHE A 164 -7.74 7.44 18.40
CA PHE A 164 -7.11 6.81 17.24
C PHE A 164 -5.76 7.42 16.93
N LYS A 165 -4.75 6.57 16.79
CA LYS A 165 -3.54 6.91 16.08
C LYS A 165 -3.84 7.00 14.59
N LEU A 166 -3.37 8.03 13.91
CA LEU A 166 -3.72 8.32 12.54
C LEU A 166 -2.54 8.12 11.61
N SER A 167 -2.72 7.36 10.52
CA SER A 167 -1.74 7.23 9.46
C SER A 167 -2.33 7.55 8.08
N ALA A 168 -1.47 7.83 7.12
CA ALA A 168 -1.86 8.03 5.73
C ALA A 168 -0.89 7.34 4.78
N THR A 169 -1.40 6.89 3.63
CA THR A 169 -0.56 6.42 2.53
C THR A 169 0.16 7.59 1.87
N ILE A 170 1.41 7.37 1.49
CA ILE A 170 2.25 8.34 0.82
C ILE A 170 2.71 7.76 -0.51
N ARG A 171 2.41 8.44 -1.61
CA ARG A 171 2.83 8.05 -2.95
C ARG A 171 4.23 8.57 -3.26
N LEU A 172 4.92 7.91 -4.18
CA LEU A 172 6.30 8.28 -4.57
C LEU A 172 6.43 9.75 -5.03
N HIS A 173 5.47 10.24 -5.81
CA HIS A 173 5.49 11.62 -6.29
C HIS A 173 5.32 12.63 -5.13
N GLN A 174 4.63 12.24 -4.06
CA GLN A 174 4.44 13.09 -2.88
C GLN A 174 5.73 13.22 -2.05
N ILE A 175 6.63 12.24 -2.10
CA ILE A 175 7.99 12.38 -1.56
C ILE A 175 8.79 13.36 -2.41
N LYS A 176 8.83 13.13 -3.72
CA LYS A 176 9.63 13.92 -4.65
C LYS A 176 9.23 15.39 -4.69
N TYR A 177 7.95 15.65 -4.67
CA TYR A 177 7.37 16.98 -4.80
C TYR A 177 6.71 17.46 -3.49
N LYS A 178 7.30 17.10 -2.33
CA LYS A 178 6.73 17.39 -1.00
C LYS A 178 6.47 18.88 -0.74
N ASP A 179 7.27 19.75 -1.35
CA ASP A 179 7.14 21.21 -1.20
C ASP A 179 5.81 21.71 -1.83
N ASP A 180 5.36 21.06 -2.91
CA ASP A 180 4.10 21.35 -3.59
C ASP A 180 2.94 20.54 -3.01
N THR A 181 3.12 19.23 -2.85
CA THR A 181 2.06 18.30 -2.41
C THR A 181 1.78 18.38 -0.92
N GLY A 182 2.72 18.92 -0.14
CA GLY A 182 2.63 19.02 1.31
C GLY A 182 2.84 17.69 2.04
N VAL A 183 2.81 17.77 3.36
CA VAL A 183 2.93 16.62 4.27
C VAL A 183 1.65 16.51 5.08
N PRO A 184 0.94 15.37 5.07
CA PRO A 184 -0.34 15.23 5.77
C PRO A 184 -0.17 15.32 7.29
N PRO A 185 -1.13 15.92 8.01
CA PRO A 185 -1.08 16.12 9.47
C PRO A 185 -1.49 14.84 10.22
N VAL A 186 -0.71 13.77 10.07
CA VAL A 186 -0.92 12.46 10.68
C VAL A 186 0.25 12.07 11.57
N ASP A 187 0.12 10.99 12.35
CA ASP A 187 1.17 10.54 13.27
C ASP A 187 2.32 9.87 12.54
N TYR A 188 2.04 9.18 11.43
CA TYR A 188 3.05 8.61 10.54
C TYR A 188 2.47 8.32 9.15
N GLY A 189 3.33 8.13 8.17
CA GLY A 189 2.96 7.73 6.81
C GLY A 189 3.35 6.30 6.49
N VAL A 190 2.73 5.75 5.45
CA VAL A 190 3.14 4.48 4.82
C VAL A 190 3.50 4.77 3.38
N LEU A 191 4.79 4.67 3.05
CA LEU A 191 5.28 4.87 1.70
C LEU A 191 4.90 3.69 0.81
N MET A 192 4.08 3.94 -0.20
CA MET A 192 3.69 2.97 -1.22
C MET A 192 4.81 2.88 -2.29
N TYR A 193 5.78 1.96 -2.11
CA TYR A 193 6.95 1.87 -2.98
C TYR A 193 6.69 0.91 -4.15
N TYR A 194 5.68 1.20 -4.94
CA TYR A 194 5.27 0.46 -6.13
C TYR A 194 4.42 1.34 -7.07
N ASN A 195 3.99 0.81 -8.22
CA ASN A 195 3.27 1.52 -9.27
C ASN A 195 4.04 2.76 -9.75
N MET A 196 5.29 2.51 -10.18
CA MET A 196 6.27 3.55 -10.49
C MET A 196 6.14 4.15 -11.88
N ASN A 197 5.57 3.38 -12.80
CA ASN A 197 5.46 3.76 -14.20
C ASN A 197 4.01 3.59 -14.70
N ALA A 198 3.69 4.27 -15.81
CA ALA A 198 2.43 4.02 -16.51
C ALA A 198 2.42 2.61 -17.10
N VAL A 199 1.28 1.94 -16.98
CA VAL A 199 1.07 0.62 -17.61
C VAL A 199 1.14 0.73 -19.11
N ASN A 200 1.91 -0.15 -19.76
CA ASN A 200 2.08 -0.17 -21.21
C ASN A 200 2.22 -1.61 -21.72
N ALA A 201 1.98 -1.81 -23.00
CA ALA A 201 2.03 -3.12 -23.66
C ALA A 201 3.46 -3.69 -23.75
N THR A 202 4.48 -2.84 -23.70
CA THR A 202 5.91 -3.20 -23.79
C THR A 202 6.71 -2.27 -22.88
N GLY A 203 8.01 -2.52 -22.72
CA GLY A 203 8.89 -1.66 -21.91
C GLY A 203 9.00 -2.08 -20.45
N VAL A 204 9.33 -1.12 -19.58
CA VAL A 204 9.66 -1.38 -18.17
C VAL A 204 8.44 -1.88 -17.39
N ASN A 205 8.71 -2.60 -16.31
CA ASN A 205 7.70 -3.04 -15.36
C ASN A 205 7.07 -1.82 -14.66
N SER A 206 5.74 -1.71 -14.74
CA SER A 206 5.03 -0.58 -14.14
C SER A 206 4.90 -0.69 -12.62
N ILE A 207 4.98 -1.91 -12.06
CA ILE A 207 4.93 -2.12 -10.61
C ILE A 207 6.24 -1.64 -9.98
N TYR A 208 7.37 -2.15 -10.47
CA TYR A 208 8.70 -1.83 -9.98
C TYR A 208 9.71 -1.70 -11.10
N ASP A 209 10.40 -0.60 -11.12
CA ASP A 209 11.60 -0.33 -11.89
C ASP A 209 12.61 0.41 -11.03
N ARG A 210 13.77 -0.20 -10.80
CA ARG A 210 14.75 0.31 -9.84
C ARG A 210 15.24 1.71 -10.16
N GLU A 211 15.50 1.99 -11.44
CA GLU A 211 16.04 3.30 -11.85
C GLU A 211 14.98 4.40 -11.69
N THR A 212 13.72 4.07 -11.94
CA THR A 212 12.60 4.97 -11.66
C THR A 212 12.44 5.18 -10.15
N GLY A 213 12.48 4.09 -9.37
CA GLY A 213 12.38 4.14 -7.92
C GLY A 213 13.42 5.06 -7.29
N LYS A 214 14.70 4.92 -7.67
CA LYS A 214 15.80 5.77 -7.18
C LYS A 214 15.55 7.27 -7.39
N ARG A 215 14.94 7.65 -8.51
CA ARG A 215 14.62 9.06 -8.82
C ARG A 215 13.56 9.66 -7.89
N TYR A 216 12.73 8.82 -7.28
CA TYR A 216 11.73 9.26 -6.30
C TYR A 216 12.27 9.32 -4.88
N ILE A 217 13.11 8.37 -4.48
CA ILE A 217 13.56 8.24 -3.09
C ILE A 217 14.81 9.05 -2.75
N ASN A 218 15.44 9.73 -3.71
CA ASN A 218 16.63 10.56 -3.47
C ASN A 218 16.39 11.70 -2.45
N ARG A 219 15.15 12.15 -2.25
CA ARG A 219 14.73 13.14 -1.25
C ARG A 219 14.04 12.54 -0.02
N LEU A 220 14.06 11.22 0.13
CA LEU A 220 13.35 10.54 1.20
C LEU A 220 13.86 10.93 2.60
N LYS A 221 15.17 11.18 2.74
CA LYS A 221 15.80 11.69 3.99
C LYS A 221 15.23 13.04 4.45
N ASP A 222 14.76 13.85 3.51
CA ASP A 222 14.23 15.19 3.79
C ASP A 222 12.72 15.18 4.10
N TYR A 223 12.07 14.01 4.02
CA TYR A 223 10.65 13.89 4.31
C TYR A 223 10.43 13.95 5.82
N PRO A 224 9.66 14.93 6.34
CA PRO A 224 9.63 15.21 7.77
C PRO A 224 8.81 14.21 8.60
N LEU A 225 7.88 13.48 7.95
CA LEU A 225 7.03 12.50 8.62
C LEU A 225 7.76 11.17 8.78
N PHE A 226 7.61 10.50 9.92
CA PHE A 226 8.06 9.12 10.07
C PHE A 226 7.31 8.22 9.07
N LEU A 227 8.04 7.33 8.41
CA LEU A 227 7.47 6.44 7.39
C LEU A 227 7.72 4.97 7.72
N ASN A 228 6.66 4.17 7.64
CA ASN A 228 6.72 2.75 7.36
C ASN A 228 6.71 2.54 5.84
N ILE A 229 6.97 1.32 5.36
CA ILE A 229 7.06 1.02 3.93
C ILE A 229 6.07 -0.05 3.52
N ALA A 230 5.43 0.12 2.37
CA ALA A 230 4.60 -0.89 1.73
C ALA A 230 5.29 -1.40 0.47
N LEU A 231 5.40 -2.72 0.35
CA LEU A 231 6.05 -3.42 -0.77
C LEU A 231 5.06 -4.33 -1.49
N PRO A 232 5.15 -4.45 -2.83
CA PRO A 232 4.20 -5.22 -3.61
C PRO A 232 4.49 -6.72 -3.55
N MET A 233 3.42 -7.51 -3.45
CA MET A 233 3.41 -8.96 -3.63
C MET A 233 2.46 -9.40 -4.75
N PHE A 234 1.85 -8.45 -5.42
CA PHE A 234 0.94 -8.71 -6.51
C PHE A 234 1.65 -8.78 -7.86
N SER A 235 0.96 -9.35 -8.82
CA SER A 235 1.34 -9.41 -10.23
C SER A 235 0.13 -9.13 -11.10
N TRP A 236 0.38 -8.81 -12.36
CA TRP A 236 -0.66 -8.79 -13.38
C TRP A 236 -0.12 -9.08 -14.77
N GLY A 237 -1.02 -9.55 -15.63
CA GLY A 237 -0.80 -9.57 -17.07
C GLY A 237 -1.38 -8.32 -17.71
N VAL A 238 -0.56 -7.56 -18.39
CA VAL A 238 -0.99 -6.42 -19.21
C VAL A 238 -1.44 -6.96 -20.57
N HIS A 239 -2.76 -7.09 -20.74
CA HIS A 239 -3.35 -7.56 -22.00
C HIS A 239 -3.43 -6.43 -23.00
N SER A 240 -2.88 -6.65 -24.18
CA SER A 240 -2.89 -5.67 -25.27
C SER A 240 -3.31 -6.31 -26.60
N VAL A 241 -4.03 -5.52 -27.39
CA VAL A 241 -4.49 -5.84 -28.74
C VAL A 241 -3.94 -4.77 -29.68
N ASN A 242 -3.25 -5.17 -30.71
CA ASN A 242 -2.59 -4.23 -31.67
C ASN A 242 -1.72 -3.16 -30.96
N GLY A 243 -1.04 -3.55 -29.88
CA GLY A 243 -0.18 -2.65 -29.09
C GLY A 243 -0.92 -1.72 -28.13
N GLN A 244 -2.25 -1.73 -28.11
CA GLN A 244 -3.06 -0.95 -27.15
C GLN A 244 -3.40 -1.79 -25.94
N VAL A 245 -3.16 -1.27 -24.74
CA VAL A 245 -3.57 -1.93 -23.49
C VAL A 245 -5.09 -1.89 -23.38
N VAL A 246 -5.70 -3.07 -23.30
CA VAL A 246 -7.16 -3.21 -23.19
C VAL A 246 -7.59 -3.67 -21.82
N ASN A 247 -6.70 -4.33 -21.04
CA ASN A 247 -7.04 -4.86 -19.74
C ASN A 247 -5.84 -5.19 -18.87
N LEU A 248 -6.07 -5.31 -17.55
CA LEU A 248 -5.14 -5.90 -16.60
C LEU A 248 -5.74 -7.20 -16.02
N VAL A 249 -4.97 -8.28 -16.06
CA VAL A 249 -5.36 -9.59 -15.51
C VAL A 249 -4.64 -9.78 -14.18
N SER A 250 -5.35 -9.51 -13.09
CA SER A 250 -4.78 -9.58 -11.75
C SER A 250 -4.30 -10.99 -11.38
N GLY A 251 -3.18 -11.06 -10.66
CA GLY A 251 -2.61 -12.30 -10.15
C GLY A 251 -2.10 -13.26 -11.24
N LEU A 252 -1.81 -12.76 -12.44
CA LEU A 252 -1.18 -13.57 -13.48
C LEU A 252 0.34 -13.48 -13.35
N THR A 253 0.99 -14.65 -13.26
CA THR A 253 2.43 -14.78 -13.05
C THR A 253 3.15 -15.35 -14.27
N SER A 254 4.47 -15.19 -14.32
CA SER A 254 5.34 -15.82 -15.33
C SER A 254 5.30 -17.35 -15.28
N ALA A 255 5.07 -17.94 -14.12
CA ALA A 255 4.93 -19.38 -13.97
C ALA A 255 3.64 -19.88 -14.60
N GLU A 256 2.53 -19.18 -14.37
CA GLU A 256 1.21 -19.57 -14.90
C GLU A 256 1.15 -19.40 -16.43
N ILE A 257 1.59 -18.25 -16.97
CA ILE A 257 1.46 -17.99 -18.42
C ILE A 257 2.27 -18.97 -19.26
N LYS A 258 3.42 -19.44 -18.77
CA LYS A 258 4.26 -20.44 -19.45
C LYS A 258 3.62 -21.82 -19.58
N GLN A 259 2.63 -22.11 -18.74
CA GLN A 259 1.90 -23.39 -18.75
C GLN A 259 0.63 -23.33 -19.60
N LEU A 260 0.25 -22.14 -20.11
CA LEU A 260 -0.97 -22.00 -20.89
C LEU A 260 -0.76 -22.49 -22.31
N GLU A 261 -1.58 -23.45 -22.71
CA GLU A 261 -1.61 -23.92 -24.09
C GLU A 261 -2.05 -22.80 -25.03
N GLY A 262 -1.37 -22.71 -26.18
CA GLY A 262 -1.68 -21.70 -27.21
C GLY A 262 -1.15 -20.32 -26.89
N VAL A 263 -0.26 -20.18 -25.91
CA VAL A 263 0.44 -18.93 -25.59
C VAL A 263 1.95 -19.18 -25.67
N GLU A 264 2.68 -18.36 -26.38
CA GLU A 264 4.12 -18.51 -26.62
C GLU A 264 4.89 -17.23 -26.24
N ALA A 265 6.11 -17.41 -25.73
CA ALA A 265 7.00 -16.28 -25.44
C ALA A 265 7.40 -15.57 -26.76
N THR A 266 7.48 -14.25 -26.70
CA THR A 266 8.01 -13.44 -27.81
C THR A 266 9.50 -13.14 -27.61
N ASN A 267 10.10 -12.39 -28.52
CA ASN A 267 11.47 -11.85 -28.37
C ASN A 267 11.55 -10.67 -27.37
N LEU A 268 10.42 -10.19 -26.87
CA LEU A 268 10.35 -9.13 -25.85
C LEU A 268 10.33 -9.74 -24.44
N LEU A 269 11.01 -9.09 -23.51
CA LEU A 269 11.09 -9.55 -22.12
C LEU A 269 9.70 -9.62 -21.48
N ASN A 270 9.35 -10.78 -20.94
CA ASN A 270 8.08 -11.06 -20.24
C ASN A 270 6.82 -10.78 -21.09
N VAL A 271 6.93 -10.75 -22.41
CA VAL A 271 5.81 -10.58 -23.35
C VAL A 271 5.53 -11.90 -24.05
N TYR A 272 4.29 -12.31 -24.00
CA TYR A 272 3.77 -13.54 -24.59
C TYR A 272 2.73 -13.21 -25.65
N GLU A 273 2.63 -14.03 -26.69
CA GLU A 273 1.64 -13.90 -27.76
C GLU A 273 0.70 -15.09 -27.75
N VAL A 274 -0.58 -14.80 -27.82
CA VAL A 274 -1.63 -15.81 -27.95
C VAL A 274 -1.64 -16.35 -29.40
N LYS A 275 -1.31 -17.62 -29.59
CA LYS A 275 -1.25 -18.28 -30.90
C LYS A 275 -2.56 -18.92 -31.32
N ARG A 276 -3.36 -19.33 -30.33
CA ARG A 276 -4.74 -19.80 -30.54
C ARG A 276 -5.65 -19.26 -29.45
N GLN A 277 -6.93 -19.13 -29.78
CA GLN A 277 -7.93 -18.67 -28.83
C GLN A 277 -7.85 -19.45 -27.52
N THR A 278 -7.70 -18.75 -26.41
CA THR A 278 -7.46 -19.32 -25.08
C THR A 278 -8.37 -18.65 -24.07
N TYR A 279 -9.05 -19.45 -23.22
CA TYR A 279 -9.85 -18.94 -22.11
C TYR A 279 -9.10 -19.15 -20.81
N TYR A 280 -8.85 -18.04 -20.08
CA TYR A 280 -8.14 -18.08 -18.80
C TYR A 280 -8.58 -16.96 -17.84
N LYS A 281 -8.71 -17.29 -16.55
CA LYS A 281 -9.13 -16.34 -15.49
C LYS A 281 -10.38 -15.51 -15.87
N GLY A 282 -11.40 -16.18 -16.41
CA GLY A 282 -12.66 -15.54 -16.80
C GLY A 282 -12.60 -14.67 -18.03
N ARG A 283 -11.55 -14.76 -18.84
CA ARG A 283 -11.34 -13.96 -20.05
C ARG A 283 -11.00 -14.82 -21.25
N LEU A 284 -11.50 -14.38 -22.40
CA LEU A 284 -11.19 -14.99 -23.70
C LEU A 284 -10.14 -14.13 -24.39
N TRP A 285 -8.99 -14.73 -24.68
CA TRP A 285 -7.90 -14.12 -25.45
C TRP A 285 -7.93 -14.64 -26.88
N GLN A 286 -7.76 -13.76 -27.83
CA GLN A 286 -7.77 -14.09 -29.27
C GLN A 286 -6.35 -14.34 -29.78
N ALA A 287 -6.23 -15.09 -30.86
CA ALA A 287 -4.94 -15.22 -31.55
C ALA A 287 -4.44 -13.83 -32.01
N GLY A 288 -3.17 -13.54 -31.75
CA GLY A 288 -2.53 -12.24 -31.98
C GLY A 288 -2.54 -11.28 -30.77
N ASP A 289 -3.35 -11.55 -29.74
CA ASP A 289 -3.27 -10.78 -28.48
C ASP A 289 -1.91 -10.95 -27.82
N ARG A 290 -1.47 -9.93 -27.09
CA ARG A 290 -0.22 -9.99 -26.30
C ARG A 290 -0.47 -9.76 -24.83
N ILE A 291 0.26 -10.51 -24.02
CA ILE A 291 0.20 -10.42 -22.56
C ILE A 291 1.62 -10.16 -22.06
N LYS A 292 1.85 -8.98 -21.47
CA LYS A 292 3.09 -8.71 -20.74
C LYS A 292 2.89 -9.02 -19.27
N ILE A 293 3.75 -9.84 -18.70
CA ILE A 293 3.70 -10.16 -17.25
C ILE A 293 4.53 -9.13 -16.49
N GLU A 294 3.91 -8.56 -15.49
CA GLU A 294 4.55 -7.70 -14.49
C GLU A 294 4.38 -8.29 -13.10
N GLU A 295 5.49 -8.57 -12.48
CA GLU A 295 5.59 -9.14 -11.14
C GLU A 295 6.87 -8.63 -10.47
N VAL A 296 6.96 -8.79 -9.14
CA VAL A 296 8.11 -8.39 -8.34
C VAL A 296 8.65 -9.62 -7.63
N SER A 297 9.89 -9.98 -7.92
CA SER A 297 10.55 -11.15 -7.31
C SER A 297 10.98 -10.89 -5.87
N ASP A 298 11.32 -11.96 -5.12
CA ASP A 298 11.92 -11.83 -3.79
C ASP A 298 13.24 -11.07 -3.81
N THR A 299 14.02 -11.23 -4.90
CA THR A 299 15.27 -10.48 -5.10
C THR A 299 14.97 -8.99 -5.26
N ASP A 300 13.97 -8.64 -6.06
CA ASP A 300 13.56 -7.24 -6.22
C ASP A 300 13.08 -6.65 -4.88
N ARG A 301 12.28 -7.37 -4.10
CA ARG A 301 11.80 -6.90 -2.79
C ARG A 301 12.94 -6.66 -1.80
N LYS A 302 13.97 -7.53 -1.79
CA LYS A 302 15.19 -7.31 -1.01
C LYS A 302 15.93 -6.06 -1.45
N GLU A 303 16.07 -5.86 -2.76
CA GLU A 303 16.69 -4.68 -3.35
C GLU A 303 15.91 -3.40 -3.01
N MET A 304 14.58 -3.41 -3.17
CA MET A 304 13.69 -2.33 -2.77
C MET A 304 13.90 -1.93 -1.31
N THR A 305 13.92 -2.91 -0.42
CA THR A 305 14.15 -2.69 1.02
C THR A 305 15.51 -2.06 1.27
N GLN A 306 16.57 -2.57 0.66
CA GLN A 306 17.92 -2.02 0.82
C GLN A 306 18.03 -0.58 0.30
N ASP A 307 17.45 -0.29 -0.85
CA ASP A 307 17.48 1.05 -1.44
C ASP A 307 16.65 2.04 -0.57
N LEU A 308 15.53 1.62 -0.01
CA LEU A 308 14.76 2.43 0.93
C LEU A 308 15.53 2.70 2.22
N LEU A 309 16.06 1.67 2.88
CA LEU A 309 16.80 1.82 4.14
C LEU A 309 17.99 2.77 4.01
N LYS A 310 18.68 2.75 2.88
CA LYS A 310 19.81 3.68 2.60
C LYS A 310 19.36 5.14 2.46
N ASN A 311 18.12 5.36 2.02
CA ASN A 311 17.59 6.69 1.70
C ASN A 311 16.60 7.23 2.74
N MET A 312 16.19 6.44 3.73
CA MET A 312 15.33 6.89 4.83
C MET A 312 16.14 7.61 5.91
N LYS A 313 15.51 8.58 6.58
CA LYS A 313 16.07 9.28 7.73
C LYS A 313 16.12 8.39 8.98
N THR A 314 15.10 7.56 9.14
CA THR A 314 14.93 6.65 10.27
C THR A 314 14.54 5.28 9.74
N THR A 315 15.00 4.22 10.40
CA THR A 315 14.57 2.86 10.06
C THR A 315 13.07 2.72 10.24
N PRO A 316 12.33 2.17 9.26
CA PRO A 316 10.91 1.89 9.40
C PRO A 316 10.70 0.87 10.52
N LYS A 317 9.60 0.98 11.24
CA LYS A 317 9.20 -0.02 12.25
C LYS A 317 8.51 -1.22 11.62
N GLU A 318 8.00 -1.04 10.40
CA GLU A 318 7.11 -1.99 9.77
C GLU A 318 7.29 -2.03 8.25
N VAL A 319 7.29 -3.25 7.70
CA VAL A 319 7.12 -3.54 6.28
C VAL A 319 5.72 -4.12 6.08
N ILE A 320 4.94 -3.51 5.20
CA ILE A 320 3.56 -3.90 4.94
C ILE A 320 3.47 -4.51 3.54
N TRP A 321 3.13 -5.78 3.48
CA TRP A 321 2.98 -6.51 2.22
C TRP A 321 1.65 -6.15 1.55
N PHE A 322 1.69 -5.67 0.32
CA PHE A 322 0.50 -5.39 -0.48
C PHE A 322 0.30 -6.49 -1.53
N ARG A 323 -0.77 -7.27 -1.36
CA ARG A 323 -1.10 -8.41 -2.23
C ARG A 323 -2.38 -8.17 -3.05
#